data_73b55d0da768c22edafe7254825e535e
#
_entry.id   73b55d0da768c22edafe7254825e535e
#
_cell.length_a   1.000
_cell.length_b   1.000
_cell.length_c   1.000
_cell.angle_alpha   90.00
_cell.angle_beta   90.00
_cell.angle_gamma   90.00
#
_symmetry.space_group_name_H-M   'P 1'
#
loop_
_entity.id
_entity.type
_entity.pdbx_description
1 polymer ?
#
loop_
_entity_poly.entity_id
_entity_poly.type
_entity_poly.pdbx_seq_one_letter_code
_entity_poly.pdbx_strand_id
1 'polypeptide(L)'
;GPIKSNFREGLKMLEYFIATPGARKGLVDTALRTADSGYLTRRLVDVAQELIINEEDPFDRTGPVPGIWIDDVMPDTANKRTHLESRLFGRVLADDVTLADGTVYERGLMIGDDELEALRDDEAVNRVRVLSPLTDDSAFGIASASYGMSLATGGNIELGEAVGVIAAQSIGEPGTQLTMRTFHTGGVAGAQDIAGGLPRVVELFEARTPKGKATLARTSGVVRVGEDDGRGREILIIADDGDEDAYTIPSGARLEVTDGQEIR
;
A
#
# COMPACT_ATOMS: atom_id res chain seq x y z
N GLY A 1 25.68 14.92 28.46
CA GLY A 1 25.06 16.19 28.16
C GLY A 1 24.75 16.33 26.69
N PRO A 2 24.01 17.36 26.25
CA PRO A 2 23.71 17.53 24.83
C PRO A 2 24.97 17.89 24.02
N ILE A 3 25.07 17.39 22.79
CA ILE A 3 26.11 17.78 21.83
C ILE A 3 25.73 19.16 21.27
N LYS A 4 26.65 20.13 21.36
CA LYS A 4 26.40 21.50 20.91
C LYS A 4 27.08 21.84 19.57
N SER A 5 28.03 21.02 19.14
CA SER A 5 28.74 21.16 17.86
C SER A 5 28.03 20.39 16.75
N ASN A 6 28.26 20.78 15.52
CA ASN A 6 27.80 20.06 14.33
C ASN A 6 28.97 19.36 13.61
N PHE A 7 28.65 18.44 12.70
CA PHE A 7 29.68 17.70 11.95
C PHE A 7 30.52 18.59 11.02
N ARG A 8 29.96 19.69 10.53
CA ARG A 8 30.66 20.60 9.63
C ARG A 8 31.77 21.40 10.35
N GLU A 9 31.48 21.80 11.58
CA GLU A 9 32.43 22.54 12.43
C GLU A 9 33.38 21.61 13.16
N GLY A 10 33.06 20.33 13.22
CA GLY A 10 33.78 19.32 13.96
C GLY A 10 33.28 19.18 15.41
N LEU A 11 33.39 17.98 15.93
CA LEU A 11 33.03 17.65 17.32
C LEU A 11 34.24 17.80 18.22
N LYS A 12 34.03 18.26 19.45
CA LYS A 12 35.07 18.18 20.50
C LYS A 12 35.30 16.71 20.86
N MET A 13 36.49 16.39 21.34
CA MET A 13 36.87 15.01 21.67
C MET A 13 35.85 14.33 22.61
N LEU A 14 35.35 15.05 23.60
CA LEU A 14 34.37 14.54 24.53
C LEU A 14 33.00 14.24 23.83
N GLU A 15 32.57 15.15 22.93
CA GLU A 15 31.34 14.99 22.17
C GLU A 15 31.43 13.80 21.20
N TYR A 16 32.59 13.62 20.57
CA TYR A 16 32.86 12.45 19.73
C TYR A 16 32.80 11.13 20.55
N PHE A 17 33.42 11.13 21.74
CA PHE A 17 33.39 9.97 22.62
C PHE A 17 31.97 9.60 23.07
N ILE A 18 31.15 10.61 23.39
CA ILE A 18 29.73 10.41 23.79
C ILE A 18 28.88 9.92 22.62
N ALA A 19 29.18 10.34 21.38
CA ALA A 19 28.46 9.91 20.18
C ALA A 19 28.76 8.45 19.75
N THR A 20 29.93 7.92 20.09
CA THR A 20 30.40 6.59 19.67
C THR A 20 29.45 5.44 20.09
N PRO A 21 28.95 5.35 21.32
CA PRO A 21 27.99 4.30 21.73
C PRO A 21 26.69 4.33 20.91
N GLY A 22 26.22 5.53 20.57
CA GLY A 22 25.03 5.70 19.71
C GLY A 22 25.25 5.15 18.29
N ALA A 23 26.40 5.46 17.69
CA ALA A 23 26.78 4.92 16.39
C ALA A 23 26.93 3.40 16.39
N ARG A 24 27.59 2.84 17.44
CA ARG A 24 27.72 1.38 17.61
C ARG A 24 26.36 0.71 17.75
N LYS A 25 25.46 1.26 18.57
CA LYS A 25 24.10 0.76 18.71
C LYS A 25 23.37 0.76 17.37
N GLY A 26 23.51 1.84 16.58
CA GLY A 26 22.96 1.94 15.24
C GLY A 26 23.42 0.79 14.33
N LEU A 27 24.71 0.50 14.29
CA LEU A 27 25.28 -0.58 13.47
C LEU A 27 24.75 -1.97 13.90
N VAL A 28 24.68 -2.23 15.20
CA VAL A 28 24.18 -3.50 15.75
C VAL A 28 22.69 -3.66 15.43
N ASP A 29 21.89 -2.63 15.63
CA ASP A 29 20.46 -2.67 15.32
C ASP A 29 20.21 -2.91 13.82
N THR A 30 21.00 -2.31 12.92
CA THR A 30 20.94 -2.57 11.48
C THR A 30 21.22 -4.04 11.17
N ALA A 31 22.27 -4.60 11.74
CA ALA A 31 22.64 -5.98 11.53
C ALA A 31 21.54 -6.96 12.01
N LEU A 32 20.92 -6.70 13.15
CA LEU A 32 19.83 -7.51 13.68
C LEU A 32 18.55 -7.41 12.82
N ARG A 33 18.19 -6.22 12.35
CA ARG A 33 16.98 -6.01 11.54
C ARG A 33 17.11 -6.59 10.13
N THR A 34 18.32 -6.73 9.61
CA THR A 34 18.54 -7.41 8.32
C THR A 34 18.02 -8.86 8.37
N ALA A 35 18.17 -9.53 9.51
CA ALA A 35 17.62 -10.86 9.70
C ALA A 35 16.08 -10.88 9.62
N ASP A 36 15.40 -9.89 10.21
CA ASP A 36 13.94 -9.78 10.16
C ASP A 36 13.42 -9.57 8.74
N SER A 37 14.11 -8.73 7.97
CA SER A 37 13.79 -8.53 6.54
C SER A 37 13.98 -9.80 5.73
N GLY A 38 15.08 -10.52 5.95
CA GLY A 38 15.33 -11.80 5.30
C GLY A 38 14.29 -12.87 5.66
N TYR A 39 13.86 -12.92 6.91
CA TYR A 39 12.81 -13.83 7.35
C TYR A 39 11.44 -13.51 6.75
N LEU A 40 11.08 -12.21 6.64
CA LEU A 40 9.86 -11.80 5.95
C LEU A 40 9.89 -12.22 4.47
N THR A 41 10.99 -11.94 3.77
CA THR A 41 11.15 -12.30 2.35
C THR A 41 11.01 -13.81 2.14
N ARG A 42 11.64 -14.62 2.98
CA ARG A 42 11.52 -16.08 2.92
C ARG A 42 10.07 -16.53 3.05
N ARG A 43 9.33 -16.02 4.03
CA ARG A 43 7.92 -16.39 4.22
C ARG A 43 7.05 -15.98 3.03
N LEU A 44 7.30 -14.80 2.45
CA LEU A 44 6.59 -14.36 1.25
C LEU A 44 6.88 -15.28 0.06
N VAL A 45 8.13 -15.68 -0.13
CA VAL A 45 8.50 -16.66 -1.19
C VAL A 45 7.84 -18.01 -0.94
N ASP A 46 7.87 -18.52 0.29
CA ASP A 46 7.30 -19.83 0.65
C ASP A 46 5.78 -19.88 0.34
N VAL A 47 5.07 -18.76 0.54
CA VAL A 47 3.63 -18.67 0.25
C VAL A 47 3.35 -18.45 -1.25
N ALA A 48 4.17 -17.63 -1.92
CA ALA A 48 3.90 -17.18 -3.28
C ALA A 48 4.54 -18.05 -4.38
N GLN A 49 5.39 -19.02 -4.03
CA GLN A 49 6.13 -19.83 -5.02
C GLN A 49 5.26 -20.64 -5.98
N GLU A 50 4.02 -20.94 -5.59
CA GLU A 50 3.07 -21.69 -6.43
C GLU A 50 2.35 -20.80 -7.46
N LEU A 51 2.49 -19.48 -7.35
CA LEU A 51 1.92 -18.54 -8.31
C LEU A 51 2.83 -18.46 -9.55
N ILE A 52 2.50 -19.25 -10.54
CA ILE A 52 3.22 -19.38 -11.83
C ILE A 52 2.23 -19.03 -12.94
N ILE A 53 2.71 -18.47 -14.03
CA ILE A 53 1.91 -18.25 -15.24
C ILE A 53 1.64 -19.59 -15.90
N ASN A 54 0.37 -20.01 -15.94
CA ASN A 54 -0.02 -21.36 -16.34
C ASN A 54 -0.95 -21.41 -17.55
N GLU A 55 -1.64 -20.32 -17.85
CA GLU A 55 -2.57 -20.18 -18.98
C GLU A 55 -2.27 -18.88 -19.72
N GLU A 56 -2.59 -18.85 -21.03
CA GLU A 56 -2.39 -17.62 -21.83
C GLU A 56 -3.55 -16.64 -21.64
N ASP A 57 -4.79 -17.12 -21.81
CA ASP A 57 -5.96 -16.27 -21.93
C ASP A 57 -7.13 -16.77 -21.07
N PRO A 58 -7.69 -15.95 -20.19
CA PRO A 58 -8.88 -16.28 -19.42
C PRO A 58 -10.19 -16.17 -20.21
N PHE A 59 -10.19 -15.62 -21.43
CA PHE A 59 -11.41 -15.39 -22.22
C PHE A 59 -12.06 -16.68 -22.76
N ASP A 60 -11.31 -17.76 -22.86
CA ASP A 60 -11.81 -19.06 -23.33
C ASP A 60 -12.64 -19.81 -22.27
N ARG A 61 -12.67 -19.29 -21.03
CA ARG A 61 -13.43 -19.90 -19.95
C ARG A 61 -14.92 -19.60 -20.08
N THR A 62 -15.75 -20.60 -19.70
CA THR A 62 -17.18 -20.42 -19.61
C THR A 62 -17.53 -19.62 -18.36
N GLY A 63 -17.90 -18.37 -18.51
CA GLY A 63 -18.29 -17.52 -17.39
C GLY A 63 -18.07 -16.02 -17.67
N PRO A 64 -18.38 -15.17 -16.71
CA PRO A 64 -18.09 -13.76 -16.84
C PRO A 64 -16.55 -13.57 -16.86
N VAL A 65 -16.08 -12.73 -17.77
CA VAL A 65 -14.65 -12.40 -17.86
C VAL A 65 -14.20 -11.78 -16.53
N PRO A 66 -13.16 -12.30 -15.90
CA PRO A 66 -12.60 -11.70 -14.70
C PRO A 66 -12.06 -10.30 -15.01
N GLY A 67 -12.11 -9.39 -14.07
CA GLY A 67 -11.58 -8.04 -14.27
C GLY A 67 -12.00 -7.08 -13.17
N ILE A 68 -11.23 -6.00 -13.05
CA ILE A 68 -11.48 -4.92 -12.10
C ILE A 68 -11.74 -3.61 -12.87
N TRP A 69 -12.61 -2.77 -12.32
CA TRP A 69 -12.81 -1.43 -12.82
C TRP A 69 -11.74 -0.48 -12.25
N ILE A 70 -11.11 0.25 -13.14
CA ILE A 70 -10.22 1.37 -12.79
C ILE A 70 -10.98 2.64 -13.12
N ASP A 71 -11.37 3.37 -12.09
CA ASP A 71 -12.09 4.62 -12.21
C ASP A 71 -11.11 5.80 -12.34
N ASP A 72 -11.49 6.79 -13.12
CA ASP A 72 -10.76 8.06 -13.28
C ASP A 72 -10.99 9.01 -12.08
N VAL A 73 -11.44 8.47 -10.95
CA VAL A 73 -11.63 9.25 -9.72
C VAL A 73 -10.26 9.60 -9.14
N MET A 74 -9.89 10.86 -9.31
CA MET A 74 -8.63 11.39 -8.86
C MET A 74 -8.83 12.23 -7.61
N PRO A 75 -7.99 12.09 -6.58
CA PRO A 75 -7.88 13.11 -5.54
C PRO A 75 -7.46 14.44 -6.20
N ASP A 76 -8.03 15.57 -5.76
CA ASP A 76 -7.76 16.92 -6.30
C ASP A 76 -6.26 17.29 -6.39
N THR A 77 -5.43 16.60 -5.60
CA THR A 77 -3.99 16.81 -5.51
C THR A 77 -3.15 15.84 -6.33
N ALA A 78 -3.76 14.81 -6.93
CA ALA A 78 -3.02 13.78 -7.65
C ALA A 78 -2.84 14.16 -9.14
N ASN A 79 -1.70 13.77 -9.71
CA ASN A 79 -1.48 13.90 -11.14
C ASN A 79 -2.20 12.75 -11.87
N LYS A 80 -3.20 13.05 -12.70
CA LYS A 80 -3.99 12.09 -13.49
C LYS A 80 -3.07 11.13 -14.25
N ARG A 81 -2.04 11.64 -14.92
CA ARG A 81 -1.10 10.82 -15.69
C ARG A 81 -0.45 9.75 -14.80
N THR A 82 0.16 10.14 -13.69
CA THR A 82 0.83 9.20 -12.78
C THR A 82 -0.15 8.18 -12.19
N HIS A 83 -1.38 8.58 -11.94
CA HIS A 83 -2.42 7.68 -11.43
C HIS A 83 -2.77 6.60 -12.45
N LEU A 84 -3.06 6.99 -13.70
CA LEU A 84 -3.39 6.04 -14.76
C LEU A 84 -2.19 5.17 -15.15
N GLU A 85 -0.99 5.73 -15.27
CA GLU A 85 0.25 4.98 -15.50
C GLU A 85 0.45 3.88 -14.47
N SER A 86 0.25 4.16 -13.20
CA SER A 86 0.44 3.17 -12.13
C SER A 86 -0.62 2.06 -12.11
N ARG A 87 -1.76 2.25 -12.76
CA ARG A 87 -2.90 1.33 -12.68
C ARG A 87 -3.26 0.65 -13.99
N LEU A 88 -3.04 1.32 -15.12
CA LEU A 88 -3.43 0.83 -16.44
C LEU A 88 -2.25 0.34 -17.27
N PHE A 89 -1.08 0.97 -17.16
CA PHE A 89 0.08 0.60 -17.96
C PHE A 89 0.44 -0.88 -17.80
N GLY A 90 0.59 -1.56 -18.94
CA GLY A 90 0.91 -2.98 -18.98
C GLY A 90 -0.22 -3.93 -18.58
N ARG A 91 -1.44 -3.41 -18.34
CA ARG A 91 -2.63 -4.23 -18.08
C ARG A 91 -3.31 -4.60 -19.40
N VAL A 92 -4.09 -5.66 -19.37
CA VAL A 92 -4.85 -6.16 -20.53
C VAL A 92 -6.32 -5.78 -20.35
N LEU A 93 -6.96 -5.28 -21.41
CA LEU A 93 -8.37 -4.91 -21.39
C LEU A 93 -9.26 -6.13 -21.19
N ALA A 94 -10.20 -6.04 -20.26
CA ALA A 94 -11.22 -7.07 -20.01
C ALA A 94 -12.46 -6.88 -20.92
N ASP A 95 -12.74 -5.66 -21.33
CA ASP A 95 -13.87 -5.29 -22.19
C ASP A 95 -13.38 -4.33 -23.29
N ASP A 96 -14.16 -4.20 -24.37
CA ASP A 96 -13.91 -3.23 -25.42
C ASP A 96 -14.09 -1.81 -24.89
N VAL A 97 -13.21 -0.91 -25.29
CA VAL A 97 -13.26 0.52 -24.94
C VAL A 97 -13.37 1.34 -26.23
N THR A 98 -14.41 2.16 -26.34
CA THR A 98 -14.62 3.06 -27.48
C THR A 98 -14.26 4.48 -27.07
N LEU A 99 -13.33 5.08 -27.79
CA LEU A 99 -12.93 6.47 -27.63
C LEU A 99 -13.91 7.44 -28.28
N ALA A 100 -13.87 8.70 -27.93
CA ALA A 100 -14.73 9.76 -28.47
C ALA A 100 -14.54 9.98 -29.99
N ASP A 101 -13.37 9.69 -30.53
CA ASP A 101 -13.06 9.75 -31.96
C ASP A 101 -13.60 8.56 -32.77
N GLY A 102 -14.19 7.57 -32.09
CA GLY A 102 -14.69 6.32 -32.68
C GLY A 102 -13.68 5.18 -32.76
N THR A 103 -12.46 5.38 -32.30
CA THR A 103 -11.46 4.30 -32.18
C THR A 103 -11.91 3.28 -31.13
N VAL A 104 -11.84 2.00 -31.45
CA VAL A 104 -12.20 0.90 -30.56
C VAL A 104 -10.95 0.14 -30.17
N TYR A 105 -10.67 0.09 -28.90
CA TYR A 105 -9.69 -0.82 -28.32
C TYR A 105 -10.40 -2.10 -27.90
N GLU A 106 -10.06 -3.20 -28.55
CA GLU A 106 -10.70 -4.49 -28.30
C GLU A 106 -10.21 -5.12 -26.99
N ARG A 107 -11.07 -5.90 -26.36
CA ARG A 107 -10.67 -6.74 -25.20
C ARG A 107 -9.47 -7.62 -25.57
N GLY A 108 -8.61 -7.86 -24.61
CA GLY A 108 -7.36 -8.59 -24.82
C GLY A 108 -6.18 -7.73 -25.30
N LEU A 109 -6.43 -6.45 -25.62
CA LEU A 109 -5.34 -5.52 -25.92
C LEU A 109 -4.57 -5.18 -24.64
N MET A 110 -3.24 -5.28 -24.69
CA MET A 110 -2.36 -4.78 -23.63
C MET A 110 -2.16 -3.27 -23.78
N ILE A 111 -2.40 -2.53 -22.72
CA ILE A 111 -2.28 -1.07 -22.69
C ILE A 111 -0.79 -0.69 -22.62
N GLY A 112 -0.27 -0.16 -23.71
CA GLY A 112 1.06 0.45 -23.80
C GLY A 112 1.02 1.95 -23.59
N ASP A 113 2.11 2.64 -23.98
CA ASP A 113 2.23 4.10 -23.84
C ASP A 113 1.23 4.84 -24.71
N ASP A 114 1.03 4.42 -25.98
CA ASP A 114 0.15 5.10 -26.94
C ASP A 114 -1.31 4.96 -26.51
N GLU A 115 -1.75 3.76 -26.12
CA GLU A 115 -3.11 3.51 -25.64
C GLU A 115 -3.37 4.23 -24.32
N LEU A 116 -2.38 4.27 -23.42
CA LEU A 116 -2.49 4.99 -22.16
C LEU A 116 -2.67 6.50 -22.38
N GLU A 117 -1.93 7.08 -23.33
CA GLU A 117 -2.03 8.48 -23.69
C GLU A 117 -3.40 8.81 -24.28
N ALA A 118 -3.90 7.97 -25.18
CA ALA A 118 -5.23 8.12 -25.77
C ALA A 118 -6.35 8.01 -24.72
N LEU A 119 -6.28 7.02 -23.81
CA LEU A 119 -7.25 6.85 -22.71
C LEU A 119 -7.22 8.00 -21.71
N ARG A 120 -6.05 8.59 -21.47
CA ARG A 120 -5.89 9.74 -20.59
C ARG A 120 -6.51 11.01 -21.15
N ASP A 121 -6.32 11.24 -22.45
CA ASP A 121 -6.70 12.48 -23.11
C ASP A 121 -8.18 12.49 -23.54
N ASP A 122 -8.85 11.34 -23.51
CA ASP A 122 -10.27 11.20 -23.80
C ASP A 122 -11.13 11.45 -22.56
N GLU A 123 -11.90 12.55 -22.57
CA GLU A 123 -12.83 12.92 -21.49
C GLU A 123 -14.08 12.03 -21.42
N ALA A 124 -14.39 11.28 -22.49
CA ALA A 124 -15.54 10.37 -22.50
C ALA A 124 -15.27 9.07 -21.72
N VAL A 125 -13.99 8.69 -21.57
CA VAL A 125 -13.58 7.49 -20.86
C VAL A 125 -13.37 7.80 -19.37
N ASN A 126 -14.38 7.52 -18.55
CA ASN A 126 -14.31 7.73 -17.09
C ASN A 126 -13.81 6.52 -16.31
N ARG A 127 -13.89 5.34 -16.89
CA ARG A 127 -13.45 4.09 -16.29
C ARG A 127 -13.08 3.06 -17.33
N VAL A 128 -12.14 2.21 -17.01
CA VAL A 128 -11.68 1.12 -17.85
C VAL A 128 -11.70 -0.17 -17.06
N ARG A 129 -12.16 -1.26 -17.66
CA ARG A 129 -12.10 -2.58 -17.04
C ARG A 129 -10.90 -3.33 -17.56
N VAL A 130 -10.06 -3.77 -16.64
CA VAL A 130 -8.82 -4.49 -16.95
C VAL A 130 -8.77 -5.83 -16.25
N LEU A 131 -8.08 -6.80 -16.85
CA LEU A 131 -7.77 -8.06 -16.19
C LEU A 131 -6.83 -7.82 -15.01
N SER A 132 -6.96 -8.65 -13.99
CA SER A 132 -6.13 -8.54 -12.79
C SER A 132 -5.89 -9.91 -12.16
N PRO A 133 -4.68 -10.15 -11.62
CA PRO A 133 -4.40 -11.33 -10.80
C PRO A 133 -5.35 -11.49 -9.60
N LEU A 134 -5.94 -10.38 -9.10
CA LEU A 134 -6.85 -10.39 -7.96
C LEU A 134 -8.21 -11.02 -8.28
N THR A 135 -8.60 -11.02 -9.53
CA THR A 135 -9.89 -11.55 -10.01
C THR A 135 -9.71 -12.77 -10.91
N ASP A 136 -8.48 -13.22 -11.07
CA ASP A 136 -8.17 -14.42 -11.84
C ASP A 136 -8.76 -15.66 -11.15
N ASP A 137 -9.48 -16.48 -11.91
CA ASP A 137 -10.15 -17.70 -11.45
C ASP A 137 -9.47 -18.97 -11.95
N SER A 138 -8.19 -18.88 -12.37
CA SER A 138 -7.37 -20.02 -12.73
C SER A 138 -7.36 -21.06 -11.61
N ALA A 139 -7.51 -22.34 -11.96
CA ALA A 139 -7.44 -23.40 -10.97
C ALA A 139 -6.06 -23.51 -10.30
N PHE A 140 -5.01 -23.19 -11.04
CA PHE A 140 -3.62 -23.16 -10.59
C PHE A 140 -2.90 -21.98 -11.23
N GLY A 141 -2.12 -21.25 -10.44
CA GLY A 141 -1.33 -20.13 -10.94
C GLY A 141 -2.18 -18.94 -11.38
N ILE A 142 -1.74 -18.24 -12.40
CA ILE A 142 -2.34 -17.01 -12.94
C ILE A 142 -2.28 -17.08 -14.47
N ALA A 143 -3.30 -16.55 -15.15
CA ALA A 143 -3.28 -16.40 -16.60
C ALA A 143 -2.33 -15.26 -17.02
N SER A 144 -1.63 -15.43 -18.15
CA SER A 144 -0.70 -14.44 -18.72
C SER A 144 -1.40 -13.09 -18.92
N ALA A 145 -2.57 -13.08 -19.54
CA ALA A 145 -3.33 -11.87 -19.78
C ALA A 145 -3.80 -11.18 -18.46
N SER A 146 -4.09 -11.95 -17.42
CA SER A 146 -4.44 -11.39 -16.09
C SER A 146 -3.25 -10.75 -15.39
N TYR A 147 -2.05 -11.26 -15.62
CA TYR A 147 -0.82 -10.63 -15.12
C TYR A 147 -0.45 -9.40 -15.95
N GLY A 148 -0.45 -9.55 -17.28
CA GLY A 148 -0.16 -8.50 -18.25
C GLY A 148 1.31 -8.45 -18.66
N MET A 149 1.90 -7.27 -18.65
CA MET A 149 3.22 -7.00 -19.19
C MET A 149 4.35 -7.52 -18.29
N SER A 150 5.33 -8.19 -18.90
CA SER A 150 6.62 -8.46 -18.29
C SER A 150 7.48 -7.20 -18.31
N LEU A 151 7.91 -6.72 -17.14
CA LEU A 151 8.78 -5.54 -17.03
C LEU A 151 10.18 -5.77 -17.61
N ALA A 152 10.60 -7.01 -17.81
CA ALA A 152 11.90 -7.35 -18.37
C ALA A 152 11.92 -7.23 -19.91
N THR A 153 10.82 -7.63 -20.57
CA THR A 153 10.73 -7.71 -22.03
C THR A 153 9.86 -6.62 -22.65
N GLY A 154 8.95 -6.02 -21.87
CA GLY A 154 7.94 -5.07 -22.36
C GLY A 154 6.80 -5.73 -23.15
N GLY A 155 6.79 -7.04 -23.30
CA GLY A 155 5.71 -7.81 -23.90
C GLY A 155 4.87 -8.57 -22.88
N ASN A 156 3.94 -9.40 -23.34
CA ASN A 156 3.19 -10.29 -22.47
C ASN A 156 4.12 -11.23 -21.70
N ILE A 157 3.77 -11.49 -20.45
CA ILE A 157 4.50 -12.45 -19.63
C ILE A 157 4.41 -13.85 -20.24
N GLU A 158 5.51 -14.61 -20.18
CA GLU A 158 5.57 -15.95 -20.77
C GLU A 158 5.03 -17.03 -19.83
N LEU A 159 4.55 -18.14 -20.42
CA LEU A 159 4.13 -19.31 -19.63
C LEU A 159 5.32 -19.89 -18.85
N GLY A 160 5.06 -20.29 -17.62
CA GLY A 160 6.06 -20.85 -16.72
C GLY A 160 6.83 -19.83 -15.88
N GLU A 161 6.61 -18.53 -16.06
CA GLU A 161 7.21 -17.49 -15.24
C GLU A 161 6.70 -17.54 -13.79
N ALA A 162 7.65 -17.54 -12.84
CA ALA A 162 7.36 -17.61 -11.41
C ALA A 162 7.07 -16.22 -10.83
N VAL A 163 5.95 -15.63 -11.22
CA VAL A 163 5.57 -14.26 -10.85
C VAL A 163 5.40 -14.04 -9.35
N GLY A 164 4.98 -15.08 -8.61
CA GLY A 164 4.88 -15.00 -7.16
C GLY A 164 6.23 -14.82 -6.47
N VAL A 165 7.26 -15.51 -6.95
CA VAL A 165 8.63 -15.33 -6.44
C VAL A 165 9.16 -13.94 -6.78
N ILE A 166 8.93 -13.46 -8.00
CA ILE A 166 9.30 -12.10 -8.43
C ILE A 166 8.64 -11.06 -7.52
N ALA A 167 7.35 -11.19 -7.25
CA ALA A 167 6.63 -10.31 -6.35
C ALA A 167 7.20 -10.34 -4.92
N ALA A 168 7.44 -11.53 -4.37
CA ALA A 168 8.00 -11.69 -3.03
C ALA A 168 9.40 -11.06 -2.89
N GLN A 169 10.25 -11.24 -3.90
CA GLN A 169 11.58 -10.62 -3.95
C GLN A 169 11.50 -9.10 -4.11
N SER A 170 10.59 -8.59 -4.93
CA SER A 170 10.38 -7.15 -5.12
C SER A 170 9.87 -6.46 -3.85
N ILE A 171 9.11 -7.17 -3.01
CA ILE A 171 8.65 -6.68 -1.70
C ILE A 171 9.78 -6.78 -0.66
N GLY A 172 10.56 -7.84 -0.71
CA GLY A 172 11.62 -8.13 0.27
C GLY A 172 12.88 -7.29 0.09
N GLU A 173 13.26 -6.97 -1.16
CA GLU A 173 14.46 -6.20 -1.45
C GLU A 173 14.49 -4.84 -0.72
N PRO A 174 13.48 -3.96 -0.84
CA PRO A 174 13.49 -2.69 -0.15
C PRO A 174 13.34 -2.83 1.38
N GLY A 175 12.92 -3.97 1.89
CA GLY A 175 12.84 -4.25 3.32
C GLY A 175 14.16 -4.05 4.03
N THR A 176 15.28 -4.47 3.43
CA THR A 176 16.62 -4.25 3.97
C THR A 176 16.99 -2.77 3.97
N GLN A 177 16.62 -2.01 2.92
CA GLN A 177 16.87 -0.56 2.85
C GLN A 177 16.01 0.22 3.86
N LEU A 178 14.78 -0.18 4.10
CA LEU A 178 13.89 0.37 5.13
C LEU A 178 14.50 0.22 6.54
N THR A 179 15.18 -0.90 6.82
CA THR A 179 15.88 -1.09 8.09
C THR A 179 17.07 -0.16 8.26
N MET A 180 17.75 0.22 7.19
CA MET A 180 18.87 1.15 7.22
C MET A 180 18.42 2.62 7.41
N ARG A 181 17.31 3.03 6.81
CA ARG A 181 16.85 4.43 6.84
C ARG A 181 16.29 4.90 8.18
N THR A 182 15.75 4.03 9.01
CA THR A 182 15.20 4.40 10.33
C THR A 182 16.25 4.92 11.31
N PHE A 183 17.54 4.80 11.01
CA PHE A 183 18.64 5.30 11.84
C PHE A 183 19.06 6.74 11.56
N HIS A 184 18.83 7.24 10.35
CA HIS A 184 19.27 8.59 9.96
C HIS A 184 18.30 9.69 10.38
N THR A 185 17.10 9.35 10.86
CA THR A 185 16.13 10.27 11.44
C THR A 185 16.29 10.42 12.97
N GLY A 186 17.51 10.48 13.43
CA GLY A 186 17.86 10.71 14.86
C GLY A 186 17.55 12.11 15.40
N GLY A 187 16.68 12.87 14.76
CA GLY A 187 16.14 14.14 15.23
C GLY A 187 14.63 14.13 15.02
N VAL A 188 13.89 14.31 16.10
CA VAL A 188 12.45 14.60 16.14
C VAL A 188 11.68 14.01 14.97
N ALA A 189 11.58 12.68 14.91
CA ALA A 189 10.67 12.01 14.00
C ALA A 189 9.26 12.43 14.37
N GLY A 190 8.52 13.01 13.43
CA GLY A 190 7.11 13.28 13.62
C GLY A 190 6.39 11.97 13.96
N ALA A 191 5.36 12.02 14.76
CA ALA A 191 4.60 10.84 15.18
C ALA A 191 4.09 9.98 14.00
N GLN A 192 4.04 10.54 12.80
CA GLN A 192 3.65 9.89 11.55
C GLN A 192 4.77 9.06 10.90
N ASP A 193 6.04 9.44 11.09
CA ASP A 193 7.18 8.70 10.50
C ASP A 193 7.55 7.44 11.29
N ILE A 194 7.14 7.35 12.56
CA ILE A 194 7.47 6.23 13.46
C ILE A 194 6.63 4.98 13.13
N ALA A 195 5.45 5.15 12.55
CA ALA A 195 4.58 4.04 12.14
C ALA A 195 5.07 3.32 10.88
N GLY A 196 6.02 3.91 10.14
CA GLY A 196 6.61 3.33 8.95
C GLY A 196 7.74 2.36 9.24
N GLY A 197 8.15 1.61 8.24
CA GLY A 197 9.25 0.67 8.31
C GLY A 197 8.80 -0.77 8.34
N LEU A 198 9.78 -1.67 8.48
CA LEU A 198 9.57 -3.12 8.41
C LEU A 198 8.47 -3.65 9.34
N PRO A 199 8.33 -3.19 10.62
CA PRO A 199 7.27 -3.67 11.49
C PRO A 199 5.87 -3.43 10.92
N ARG A 200 5.63 -2.30 10.25
CA ARG A 200 4.33 -2.01 9.62
C ARG A 200 4.07 -2.89 8.40
N VAL A 201 5.10 -3.16 7.61
CA VAL A 201 5.01 -4.10 6.48
C VAL A 201 4.62 -5.49 6.97
N VAL A 202 5.27 -5.98 8.04
CA VAL A 202 4.94 -7.27 8.67
C VAL A 202 3.52 -7.29 9.21
N GLU A 203 3.06 -6.24 9.89
CA GLU A 203 1.67 -6.14 10.38
C GLU A 203 0.65 -6.29 9.24
N LEU A 204 0.90 -5.65 8.09
CA LEU A 204 0.01 -5.71 6.92
C LEU A 204 -0.02 -7.10 6.30
N PHE A 205 1.15 -7.70 6.04
CA PHE A 205 1.20 -9.03 5.42
C PHE A 205 0.70 -10.16 6.34
N GLU A 206 0.89 -10.03 7.64
CA GLU A 206 0.40 -11.02 8.61
C GLU A 206 -1.01 -10.73 9.11
N ALA A 207 -1.66 -9.66 8.61
CA ALA A 207 -2.98 -9.20 9.05
C ALA A 207 -3.10 -9.06 10.57
N ARG A 208 -2.02 -8.63 11.23
CA ARG A 208 -2.01 -8.39 12.68
C ARG A 208 -2.77 -7.12 13.02
N THR A 209 -3.37 -7.09 14.20
CA THR A 209 -3.95 -5.85 14.72
C THR A 209 -2.85 -4.80 14.88
N PRO A 210 -2.93 -3.64 14.19
CA PRO A 210 -1.90 -2.62 14.25
C PRO A 210 -1.76 -2.03 15.64
N LYS A 211 -0.54 -1.73 16.07
CA LYS A 211 -0.28 -1.08 17.37
C LYS A 211 -0.91 0.30 17.48
N GLY A 212 -1.01 1.02 16.37
CA GLY A 212 -1.61 2.34 16.26
C GLY A 212 -3.04 2.33 15.71
N LYS A 213 -3.82 1.27 15.98
CA LYS A 213 -5.20 1.18 15.49
C LYS A 213 -6.03 2.32 16.05
N ALA A 214 -6.68 3.09 15.17
CA ALA A 214 -7.69 4.06 15.57
C ALA A 214 -8.89 3.32 16.18
N THR A 215 -9.53 3.95 17.15
CA THR A 215 -10.82 3.50 17.68
C THR A 215 -11.89 3.83 16.65
N LEU A 216 -12.59 2.82 16.15
CA LEU A 216 -13.67 2.95 15.18
C LEU A 216 -15.00 2.65 15.86
N ALA A 217 -16.04 3.38 15.47
CA ALA A 217 -17.41 3.09 15.86
C ALA A 217 -17.83 1.69 15.37
N ARG A 218 -18.59 0.99 16.18
CA ARG A 218 -19.16 -0.33 15.85
C ARG A 218 -20.59 -0.23 15.35
N THR A 219 -21.27 0.84 15.79
CA THR A 219 -22.68 1.09 15.48
C THR A 219 -22.81 2.44 14.78
N SER A 220 -23.84 2.55 13.92
CA SER A 220 -24.26 3.82 13.35
C SER A 220 -25.06 4.60 14.37
N GLY A 221 -24.96 5.92 14.37
CA GLY A 221 -25.71 6.75 15.31
C GLY A 221 -25.17 8.18 15.42
N VAL A 222 -25.65 8.89 16.42
CA VAL A 222 -25.23 10.27 16.70
C VAL A 222 -24.12 10.29 17.75
N VAL A 223 -23.04 10.99 17.44
CA VAL A 223 -21.86 11.12 18.31
C VAL A 223 -22.12 12.14 19.40
N ARG A 224 -21.80 11.80 20.64
CA ARG A 224 -21.69 12.71 21.77
C ARG A 224 -20.26 12.71 22.29
N VAL A 225 -19.65 13.89 22.33
CA VAL A 225 -18.26 14.07 22.76
C VAL A 225 -18.24 14.62 24.17
N GLY A 226 -17.75 13.81 25.11
CA GLY A 226 -17.56 14.22 26.50
C GLY A 226 -16.36 15.14 26.70
N GLU A 227 -16.22 15.69 27.90
CA GLU A 227 -15.08 16.51 28.29
C GLU A 227 -13.82 15.66 28.52
N ASP A 228 -12.66 16.25 28.26
CA ASP A 228 -11.36 15.60 28.52
C ASP A 228 -10.96 15.90 29.98
N ASP A 229 -10.88 14.87 30.82
CA ASP A 229 -10.49 14.95 32.22
C ASP A 229 -8.97 14.88 32.46
N GLY A 230 -8.18 14.94 31.37
CA GLY A 230 -6.72 14.81 31.38
C GLY A 230 -6.22 13.37 31.41
N ARG A 231 -7.10 12.38 31.60
CA ARG A 231 -6.80 10.94 31.44
C ARG A 231 -7.33 10.39 30.13
N GLY A 232 -8.36 11.04 29.61
CA GLY A 232 -9.01 10.68 28.36
C GLY A 232 -10.33 11.40 28.18
N ARG A 233 -10.97 11.12 27.08
CA ARG A 233 -12.29 11.63 26.71
C ARG A 233 -13.22 10.47 26.43
N GLU A 234 -14.43 10.55 26.98
CA GLU A 234 -15.48 9.60 26.67
C GLU A 234 -16.25 10.07 25.44
N ILE A 235 -16.48 9.17 24.50
CA ILE A 235 -17.31 9.40 23.32
C ILE A 235 -18.44 8.38 23.36
N LEU A 236 -19.68 8.85 23.30
CA LEU A 236 -20.87 8.01 23.21
C LEU A 236 -21.42 8.05 21.79
N ILE A 237 -21.84 6.91 21.29
CA ILE A 237 -22.60 6.80 20.06
C ILE A 237 -23.98 6.32 20.43
N ILE A 238 -24.97 7.15 20.13
CA ILE A 238 -26.38 6.87 20.39
C ILE A 238 -26.99 6.37 19.08
N ALA A 239 -27.31 5.10 19.03
CA ALA A 239 -27.95 4.48 17.88
C ALA A 239 -29.43 4.87 17.80
N ASP A 240 -30.06 4.66 16.63
CA ASP A 240 -31.46 5.01 16.37
C ASP A 240 -32.45 4.23 17.27
N ASP A 241 -32.06 3.06 17.76
CA ASP A 241 -32.82 2.22 18.69
C ASP A 241 -32.67 2.66 20.16
N GLY A 242 -31.81 3.64 20.43
CA GLY A 242 -31.54 4.17 21.76
C GLY A 242 -30.41 3.45 22.51
N ASP A 243 -29.76 2.48 21.90
CA ASP A 243 -28.58 1.83 22.46
C ASP A 243 -27.40 2.81 22.46
N GLU A 244 -26.62 2.81 23.54
CA GLU A 244 -25.43 3.64 23.72
C GLU A 244 -24.17 2.79 23.69
N ASP A 245 -23.24 3.16 22.80
CA ASP A 245 -21.90 2.54 22.71
C ASP A 245 -20.84 3.54 23.17
N ALA A 246 -20.12 3.20 24.25
CA ALA A 246 -19.16 4.09 24.89
C ALA A 246 -17.73 3.75 24.54
N TYR A 247 -16.94 4.76 24.19
CA TYR A 247 -15.53 4.66 23.85
C TYR A 247 -14.70 5.60 24.71
N THR A 248 -13.64 5.08 25.32
CA THR A 248 -12.67 5.92 26.03
C THR A 248 -11.48 6.19 25.10
N ILE A 249 -11.29 7.45 24.75
CA ILE A 249 -10.22 7.91 23.87
C ILE A 249 -9.13 8.59 24.72
N PRO A 250 -7.84 8.20 24.57
CA PRO A 250 -6.76 8.79 25.32
C PRO A 250 -6.67 10.31 25.12
N SER A 251 -6.28 11.05 26.16
CA SER A 251 -6.04 12.49 26.06
C SER A 251 -4.96 12.78 25.01
N GLY A 252 -5.20 13.79 24.15
CA GLY A 252 -4.30 14.15 23.05
C GLY A 252 -4.49 13.35 21.74
N ALA A 253 -5.38 12.35 21.72
CA ALA A 253 -5.74 11.69 20.45
C ALA A 253 -6.56 12.64 19.56
N ARG A 254 -6.27 12.62 18.28
CA ARG A 254 -7.02 13.38 17.27
C ARG A 254 -8.38 12.74 17.04
N LEU A 255 -9.42 13.56 17.17
CA LEU A 255 -10.79 13.16 16.83
C LEU A 255 -11.07 13.51 15.37
N GLU A 256 -11.62 12.56 14.64
CA GLU A 256 -12.12 12.75 13.26
C GLU A 256 -13.64 12.98 13.23
N VAL A 257 -14.28 13.04 14.41
CA VAL A 257 -15.72 13.26 14.58
C VAL A 257 -15.98 14.48 15.45
N THR A 258 -17.14 15.11 15.27
CA THR A 258 -17.60 16.26 16.06
C THR A 258 -18.84 15.89 16.86
N ASP A 259 -19.10 16.64 17.95
CA ASP A 259 -20.33 16.46 18.77
C ASP A 259 -21.58 16.70 17.92
N GLY A 260 -22.55 15.79 18.01
CA GLY A 260 -23.78 15.82 17.24
C GLY A 260 -23.67 15.31 15.79
N GLN A 261 -22.50 14.86 15.36
CA GLN A 261 -22.31 14.29 14.01
C GLN A 261 -23.02 12.94 13.91
N GLU A 262 -23.74 12.73 12.81
CA GLU A 262 -24.26 11.42 12.45
C GLU A 262 -23.18 10.61 11.72
N ILE A 263 -22.97 9.37 12.15
CA ILE A 263 -22.01 8.42 11.56
C ILE A 263 -22.72 7.14 11.11
N ARG A 264 -22.19 6.53 10.07
CA ARG A 264 -22.71 5.28 9.48
C ARG A 264 -21.67 4.17 9.52
#